data_c3151ca4669f13475aba809381c8f08b
#
_entry.id   c3151ca4669f13475aba809381c8f08b
#
_cell.length_a   1.000
_cell.length_b   1.000
_cell.length_c   1.000
_cell.angle_alpha   90.00
_cell.angle_beta   90.00
_cell.angle_gamma   90.00
#
_symmetry.space_group_name_H-M   'P 1'
#
loop_
_entity.id
_entity.type
_entity.pdbx_description
1 polymer ?
#
loop_
_entity_poly.entity_id
_entity_poly.type
_entity_poly.pdbx_seq_one_letter_code
_entity_poly.pdbx_strand_id
1 'polypeptide(L)'
;MATYKRILLKLSGESLMGEKQYGIDEKRLAEYAAQIKEIHEQGIQIGIVIGGGNIFRGLSGASKGFDRVKGDQMGMLATVINSLALSSALVATEVKARVLTAVRMEPIGEFYSKWKAIECMENGEVVIMSAGTGNPFFTTCLLYT
;
A
#
# COMPACT_ATOMS: atom_id res chain seq x y z
N MET A 1 20.78 -10.53 14.51
CA MET A 1 19.52 -10.50 15.27
C MET A 1 18.71 -9.28 14.88
N ALA A 2 17.46 -9.46 14.52
CA ALA A 2 16.59 -8.32 14.25
C ALA A 2 16.28 -7.57 15.55
N THR A 3 16.50 -6.25 15.57
CA THR A 3 16.21 -5.39 16.73
C THR A 3 14.71 -5.16 16.91
N TYR A 4 13.94 -5.25 15.83
CA TYR A 4 12.51 -5.00 15.82
C TYR A 4 11.74 -6.29 15.46
N LYS A 5 10.64 -6.53 16.16
CA LYS A 5 9.73 -7.66 15.89
C LYS A 5 8.65 -7.29 14.84
N ARG A 6 8.30 -6.04 14.77
CA ARG A 6 7.26 -5.51 13.88
C ARG A 6 7.69 -4.17 13.33
N ILE A 7 7.51 -3.97 12.04
CA ILE A 7 7.85 -2.73 11.35
C ILE A 7 6.69 -2.27 10.47
N LEU A 8 6.62 -0.96 10.26
CA LEU A 8 5.75 -0.33 9.28
C LEU A 8 6.62 0.29 8.20
N LEU A 9 6.48 -0.19 6.97
CA LEU A 9 7.16 0.36 5.81
C LEU A 9 6.25 1.35 5.09
N LYS A 10 6.76 2.53 4.82
CA LYS A 10 6.12 3.49 3.93
C LYS A 10 6.83 3.47 2.59
N LEU A 11 6.09 3.14 1.54
CA LEU A 11 6.59 3.15 0.18
C LEU A 11 5.95 4.30 -0.60
N SER A 12 6.75 5.03 -1.37
CA SER A 12 6.23 6.00 -2.31
C SER A 12 5.67 5.28 -3.53
N GLY A 13 4.47 5.66 -3.98
CA GLY A 13 3.93 5.15 -5.24
C GLY A 13 4.85 5.45 -6.43
N GLU A 14 5.52 6.60 -6.40
CA GLU A 14 6.47 7.00 -7.45
C GLU A 14 7.66 6.04 -7.57
N SER A 15 8.06 5.40 -6.49
CA SER A 15 9.14 4.42 -6.54
C SER A 15 8.79 3.19 -7.37
N LEU A 16 7.51 2.93 -7.61
CA LEU A 16 7.05 1.84 -8.48
C LEU A 16 7.11 2.16 -9.97
N MET A 17 7.32 3.41 -10.36
CA MET A 17 7.41 3.80 -11.77
C MET A 17 8.69 3.30 -12.45
N GLY A 18 9.76 3.05 -11.70
CA GLY A 18 11.08 2.82 -12.26
C GLY A 18 11.52 4.00 -13.12
N GLU A 19 11.90 3.72 -14.36
CA GLU A 19 12.23 4.76 -15.36
C GLU A 19 11.01 5.31 -16.09
N LYS A 20 9.84 4.75 -15.91
CA LYS A 20 8.58 5.24 -16.48
C LYS A 20 8.15 6.50 -15.73
N GLN A 21 7.43 7.39 -16.42
CA GLN A 21 6.89 8.60 -15.79
C GLN A 21 5.49 8.41 -15.21
N TYR A 22 4.92 7.23 -15.33
CA TYR A 22 3.56 6.89 -14.92
C TYR A 22 3.41 5.38 -14.74
N GLY A 23 2.54 4.99 -13.82
CA GLY A 23 2.12 3.60 -13.64
C GLY A 23 3.10 2.77 -12.83
N ILE A 24 3.11 1.48 -13.09
CA ILE A 24 3.88 0.49 -12.34
C ILE A 24 4.88 -0.16 -13.28
N ASP A 25 6.14 -0.18 -12.87
CA ASP A 25 7.19 -0.94 -13.52
C ASP A 25 7.28 -2.33 -12.88
N GLU A 26 7.12 -3.37 -13.69
CA GLU A 26 7.07 -4.76 -13.21
C GLU A 26 8.38 -5.21 -12.57
N LYS A 27 9.51 -4.76 -13.11
CA LYS A 27 10.83 -5.08 -12.55
C LYS A 27 11.00 -4.46 -11.17
N ARG A 28 10.63 -3.19 -11.04
CA ARG A 28 10.67 -2.48 -9.75
C ARG A 28 9.77 -3.12 -8.70
N LEU A 29 8.58 -3.52 -9.13
CA LEU A 29 7.64 -4.22 -8.26
C LEU A 29 8.22 -5.55 -7.75
N ALA A 30 8.85 -6.32 -8.62
CA ALA A 30 9.50 -7.58 -8.26
C ALA A 30 10.69 -7.36 -7.31
N GLU A 31 11.48 -6.31 -7.51
CA GLU A 31 12.59 -5.92 -6.61
C GLU A 31 12.07 -5.62 -5.20
N TYR A 32 10.99 -4.85 -5.07
CA TYR A 32 10.37 -4.58 -3.76
C TYR A 32 9.83 -5.84 -3.10
N ALA A 33 9.16 -6.70 -3.86
CA ALA A 33 8.64 -7.96 -3.33
C ALA A 33 9.77 -8.85 -2.80
N ALA A 34 10.89 -8.93 -3.51
CA ALA A 34 12.06 -9.69 -3.08
C ALA A 34 12.68 -9.14 -1.78
N GLN A 35 12.84 -7.82 -1.66
CA GLN A 35 13.36 -7.18 -0.45
C GLN A 35 12.43 -7.38 0.76
N ILE A 36 11.12 -7.26 0.55
CA ILE A 36 10.12 -7.49 1.61
C ILE A 36 10.16 -8.95 2.07
N LYS A 37 10.26 -9.88 1.12
CA LYS A 37 10.42 -11.31 1.43
C LYS A 37 11.64 -11.57 2.31
N GLU A 38 12.79 -11.02 1.95
CA GLU A 38 14.03 -11.18 2.71
C GLU A 38 13.88 -10.73 4.18
N ILE A 39 13.22 -9.59 4.40
CA ILE A 39 12.94 -9.09 5.75
C ILE A 39 11.93 -9.99 6.47
N HIS A 40 10.88 -10.42 5.77
CA HIS A 40 9.84 -11.27 6.33
C HIS A 40 10.39 -12.64 6.78
N GLU A 41 11.30 -13.23 6.01
CA GLU A 41 11.96 -14.50 6.32
C GLU A 41 12.83 -14.45 7.59
N GLN A 42 13.21 -13.26 8.05
CA GLN A 42 13.88 -13.06 9.33
C GLN A 42 12.92 -13.10 10.54
N GLY A 43 11.64 -13.40 10.31
CA GLY A 43 10.61 -13.46 11.35
C GLY A 43 10.05 -12.09 11.75
N ILE A 44 10.29 -11.04 10.96
CA ILE A 44 9.79 -9.70 11.22
C ILE A 44 8.38 -9.58 10.66
N GLN A 45 7.45 -9.11 11.48
CA GLN A 45 6.09 -8.77 11.07
C GLN A 45 6.10 -7.44 10.31
N ILE A 46 5.44 -7.40 9.15
CA ILE A 46 5.53 -6.25 8.24
C ILE A 46 4.13 -5.71 7.92
N GLY A 47 3.92 -4.44 8.26
CA GLY A 47 2.83 -3.63 7.73
C GLY A 47 3.39 -2.68 6.67
N ILE A 48 2.63 -2.43 5.61
CA ILE A 48 3.04 -1.56 4.50
C ILE A 48 1.96 -0.53 4.24
N VAL A 49 2.38 0.71 4.06
CA VAL A 49 1.56 1.79 3.51
C VAL A 49 2.21 2.24 2.21
N ILE A 50 1.46 2.28 1.13
CA ILE A 50 1.97 2.68 -0.17
C ILE A 50 1.17 3.84 -0.75
N GLY A 51 1.87 4.84 -1.28
CA GLY A 51 1.26 5.98 -1.94
C GLY A 51 0.74 5.66 -3.35
N GLY A 52 -0.05 6.57 -3.92
CA GLY A 52 -0.65 6.43 -5.25
C GLY A 52 -0.17 7.45 -6.28
N GLY A 53 0.87 8.21 -5.98
CA GLY A 53 1.31 9.34 -6.82
C GLY A 53 1.82 8.98 -8.22
N ASN A 54 2.18 7.73 -8.46
CA ASN A 54 2.52 7.19 -9.77
C ASN A 54 1.31 7.02 -10.70
N ILE A 55 0.10 7.00 -10.12
CA ILE A 55 -1.16 6.79 -10.86
C ILE A 55 -1.96 8.09 -10.86
N PHE A 56 -2.19 8.69 -9.71
CA PHE A 56 -2.98 9.92 -9.60
C PHE A 56 -2.57 10.77 -8.40
N ARG A 57 -2.55 12.10 -8.60
CA ARG A 57 -2.34 13.09 -7.54
C ARG A 57 -3.53 14.03 -7.47
N GLY A 58 -4.26 14.01 -6.34
CA GLY A 58 -5.47 14.82 -6.14
C GLY A 58 -5.25 16.30 -6.32
N LEU A 59 -4.13 16.86 -5.81
CA LEU A 59 -3.79 18.28 -5.99
C LEU A 59 -3.58 18.64 -7.46
N SER A 60 -2.87 17.80 -8.21
CA SER A 60 -2.69 18.01 -9.66
C SER A 60 -3.99 17.84 -10.43
N GLY A 61 -4.87 16.97 -9.95
CA GLY A 61 -6.21 16.79 -10.51
C GLY A 61 -7.10 18.00 -10.29
N ALA A 62 -7.09 18.59 -9.09
CA ALA A 62 -7.85 19.80 -8.78
C ALA A 62 -7.45 20.99 -9.68
N SER A 63 -6.16 21.14 -9.96
CA SER A 63 -5.67 22.17 -10.89
C SER A 63 -6.10 21.93 -12.34
N LYS A 64 -6.52 20.70 -12.68
CA LYS A 64 -7.03 20.31 -14.01
C LYS A 64 -8.56 20.28 -14.09
N GLY A 65 -9.26 20.87 -13.11
CA GLY A 65 -10.72 20.98 -13.10
C GLY A 65 -11.47 19.83 -12.40
N PHE A 66 -10.77 18.92 -11.73
CA PHE A 66 -11.42 17.94 -10.88
C PHE A 66 -11.87 18.56 -9.55
N ASP A 67 -13.04 18.17 -9.08
CA ASP A 67 -13.45 18.44 -7.71
C ASP A 67 -12.44 17.84 -6.71
N ARG A 68 -12.10 18.59 -5.68
CA ARG A 68 -11.07 18.17 -4.71
C ARG A 68 -11.42 16.85 -4.03
N VAL A 69 -12.67 16.67 -3.63
CA VAL A 69 -13.12 15.46 -2.97
C VAL A 69 -12.99 14.25 -3.91
N LYS A 70 -13.42 14.41 -5.16
CA LYS A 70 -13.26 13.38 -6.19
C LYS A 70 -11.80 13.08 -6.48
N GLY A 71 -10.96 14.11 -6.57
CA GLY A 71 -9.53 13.95 -6.73
C GLY A 71 -8.88 13.16 -5.60
N ASP A 72 -9.25 13.45 -4.36
CA ASP A 72 -8.75 12.72 -3.19
C ASP A 72 -9.24 11.26 -3.18
N GLN A 73 -10.50 11.01 -3.56
CA GLN A 73 -11.02 9.65 -3.74
C GLN A 73 -10.27 8.87 -4.83
N MET A 74 -9.96 9.51 -5.95
CA MET A 74 -9.14 8.91 -7.01
C MET A 74 -7.73 8.58 -6.50
N GLY A 75 -7.14 9.45 -5.70
CA GLY A 75 -5.86 9.20 -5.04
C GLY A 75 -5.91 8.01 -4.08
N MET A 76 -6.98 7.86 -3.31
CA MET A 76 -7.20 6.68 -2.46
C MET A 76 -7.27 5.40 -3.28
N LEU A 77 -8.02 5.40 -4.38
CA LEU A 77 -8.11 4.25 -5.29
C LEU A 77 -6.76 3.93 -5.95
N ALA A 78 -5.96 4.93 -6.25
CA ALA A 78 -4.61 4.75 -6.77
C ALA A 78 -3.73 3.96 -5.78
N THR A 79 -3.85 4.22 -4.47
CA THR A 79 -3.14 3.43 -3.45
C THR A 79 -3.62 1.98 -3.42
N VAL A 80 -4.90 1.74 -3.67
CA VAL A 80 -5.46 0.37 -3.73
C VAL A 80 -4.90 -0.39 -4.93
N ILE A 81 -4.80 0.25 -6.10
CA ILE A 81 -4.18 -0.34 -7.29
C ILE A 81 -2.74 -0.79 -6.98
N ASN A 82 -1.93 0.09 -6.40
CA ASN A 82 -0.56 -0.24 -6.01
C ASN A 82 -0.49 -1.37 -4.98
N SER A 83 -1.41 -1.37 -4.01
CA SER A 83 -1.48 -2.40 -2.97
C SER A 83 -1.80 -3.78 -3.54
N LEU A 84 -2.73 -3.84 -4.50
CA LEU A 84 -3.06 -5.09 -5.19
C LEU A 84 -1.87 -5.59 -6.02
N ALA A 85 -1.18 -4.71 -6.72
CA ALA A 85 0.01 -5.06 -7.48
C ALA A 85 1.11 -5.63 -6.58
N LEU A 86 1.40 -4.96 -5.46
CA LEU A 86 2.40 -5.42 -4.50
C LEU A 86 2.00 -6.74 -3.84
N SER A 87 0.73 -6.88 -3.46
CA SER A 87 0.20 -8.14 -2.92
C SER A 87 0.39 -9.29 -3.90
N SER A 88 0.06 -9.08 -5.17
CA SER A 88 0.25 -10.08 -6.23
C SER A 88 1.73 -10.47 -6.39
N ALA A 89 2.63 -9.49 -6.38
CA ALA A 89 4.07 -9.76 -6.48
C ALA A 89 4.60 -10.53 -5.26
N LEU A 90 4.12 -10.24 -4.06
CA LEU A 90 4.49 -10.97 -2.84
C LEU A 90 4.00 -12.42 -2.89
N VAL A 91 2.75 -12.64 -3.27
CA VAL A 91 2.18 -13.98 -3.42
C VAL A 91 2.95 -14.79 -4.46
N ALA A 92 3.39 -14.18 -5.55
CA ALA A 92 4.23 -14.83 -6.55
C ALA A 92 5.60 -15.28 -6.01
N THR A 93 6.06 -14.69 -4.91
CA THR A 93 7.28 -15.11 -4.18
C THR A 93 6.98 -16.01 -2.98
N GLU A 94 5.76 -16.55 -2.87
CA GLU A 94 5.29 -17.42 -1.78
C GLU A 94 5.15 -16.71 -0.42
N VAL A 95 5.09 -15.38 -0.41
CA VAL A 95 4.80 -14.60 0.78
C VAL A 95 3.29 -14.32 0.85
N LYS A 96 2.66 -14.74 1.94
CA LYS A 96 1.24 -14.40 2.17
C LYS A 96 1.09 -12.91 2.38
N ALA A 97 0.19 -12.29 1.64
CA ALA A 97 -0.08 -10.87 1.72
C ALA A 97 -1.58 -10.58 1.82
N ARG A 98 -1.93 -9.59 2.62
CA ARG A 98 -3.31 -9.18 2.87
C ARG A 98 -3.46 -7.70 2.61
N VAL A 99 -4.43 -7.32 1.76
CA VAL A 99 -4.78 -5.91 1.53
C VAL A 99 -5.95 -5.53 2.44
N LEU A 100 -5.74 -4.54 3.29
CA LEU A 100 -6.76 -3.93 4.12
C LEU A 100 -7.03 -2.51 3.63
N THR A 101 -8.30 -2.14 3.55
CA THR A 101 -8.73 -0.86 2.98
C THR A 101 -9.48 -0.01 3.98
N ALA A 102 -9.19 1.29 4.02
CA ALA A 102 -9.89 2.25 4.87
C ALA A 102 -11.31 2.58 4.39
N VAL A 103 -11.65 2.21 3.15
CA VAL A 103 -12.98 2.31 2.56
C VAL A 103 -13.46 0.91 2.23
N ARG A 104 -14.73 0.60 2.53
CA ARG A 104 -15.30 -0.72 2.23
C ARG A 104 -15.31 -0.97 0.74
N MET A 105 -14.68 -2.03 0.30
CA MET A 105 -14.64 -2.45 -1.09
C MET A 105 -14.45 -3.96 -1.26
N GLU A 106 -15.04 -4.74 -0.35
CA GLU A 106 -15.01 -6.19 -0.50
C GLU A 106 -15.68 -6.60 -1.84
N PRO A 107 -15.16 -7.61 -2.55
CA PRO A 107 -14.08 -8.53 -2.13
C PRO A 107 -12.66 -8.10 -2.54
N ILE A 108 -12.44 -6.88 -3.02
CA ILE A 108 -11.14 -6.39 -3.51
C ILE A 108 -10.13 -6.30 -2.36
N GLY A 109 -10.55 -5.79 -1.21
CA GLY A 109 -9.77 -5.73 0.01
C GLY A 109 -10.70 -5.80 1.22
N GLU A 110 -10.21 -6.30 2.34
CA GLU A 110 -10.97 -6.34 3.58
C GLU A 110 -10.97 -4.95 4.26
N PHE A 111 -12.07 -4.63 4.92
CA PHE A 111 -12.15 -3.38 5.68
C PHE A 111 -11.14 -3.38 6.83
N TYR A 112 -10.34 -2.30 6.91
CA TYR A 112 -9.30 -2.16 7.91
C TYR A 112 -9.84 -2.08 9.32
N SER A 113 -9.20 -2.82 10.22
CA SER A 113 -9.22 -2.56 11.65
C SER A 113 -7.83 -2.85 12.22
N LYS A 114 -7.48 -2.17 13.30
CA LYS A 114 -6.20 -2.39 13.99
C LYS A 114 -6.03 -3.86 14.39
N TRP A 115 -7.06 -4.45 14.92
CA TRP A 115 -7.05 -5.84 15.39
C TRP A 115 -6.89 -6.83 14.25
N LYS A 116 -7.56 -6.59 13.13
CA LYS A 116 -7.40 -7.41 11.92
C LYS A 116 -5.99 -7.34 11.36
N ALA A 117 -5.39 -6.15 11.32
CA ALA A 117 -4.02 -5.98 10.87
C ALA A 117 -3.03 -6.74 11.76
N ILE A 118 -3.18 -6.64 13.09
CA ILE A 118 -2.33 -7.36 14.04
C ILE A 118 -2.48 -8.86 13.89
N GLU A 119 -3.71 -9.37 13.84
CA GLU A 119 -4.00 -10.79 13.65
C GLU A 119 -3.34 -11.34 12.38
N CYS A 120 -3.47 -10.65 11.25
CA CYS A 120 -2.85 -11.06 10.00
C CYS A 120 -1.33 -11.10 10.10
N MET A 121 -0.70 -10.09 10.70
CA MET A 121 0.75 -10.06 10.89
C MET A 121 1.24 -11.19 11.82
N GLU A 122 0.50 -11.48 12.86
CA GLU A 122 0.80 -12.60 13.79
C GLU A 122 0.64 -13.96 13.12
N ASN A 123 -0.24 -14.07 12.12
CA ASN A 123 -0.40 -15.26 11.30
C ASN A 123 0.62 -15.37 10.15
N GLY A 124 1.62 -14.50 10.13
CA GLY A 124 2.69 -14.54 9.14
C GLY A 124 2.34 -13.91 7.79
N GLU A 125 1.30 -13.09 7.73
CA GLU A 125 0.94 -12.35 6.53
C GLU A 125 1.59 -10.95 6.53
N VAL A 126 2.07 -10.51 5.38
CA VAL A 126 2.41 -9.11 5.14
C VAL A 126 1.12 -8.33 4.93
N VAL A 127 0.90 -7.28 5.71
CA VAL A 127 -0.34 -6.49 5.66
C VAL A 127 -0.09 -5.20 4.90
N ILE A 128 -0.84 -4.96 3.84
CA ILE A 128 -0.78 -3.73 3.05
C ILE A 128 -2.04 -2.92 3.34
N MET A 129 -1.86 -1.73 3.93
CA MET A 129 -2.95 -0.83 4.28
C MET A 129 -3.09 0.24 3.21
N SER A 130 -4.28 0.36 2.63
CA SER A 130 -4.57 1.23 1.50
C SER A 130 -5.78 2.13 1.71
N ALA A 131 -6.00 3.05 0.78
CA ALA A 131 -7.03 4.09 0.81
C ALA A 131 -6.81 5.15 1.91
N GLY A 132 -5.59 5.30 2.42
CA GLY A 132 -5.24 6.30 3.41
C GLY A 132 -6.10 6.21 4.67
N THR A 133 -6.71 7.32 5.09
CA THR A 133 -7.67 7.37 6.21
C THR A 133 -9.11 7.08 5.78
N GLY A 134 -9.37 6.93 4.47
CA GLY A 134 -10.72 6.82 3.90
C GLY A 134 -11.46 8.16 3.81
N ASN A 135 -10.83 9.28 4.17
CA ASN A 135 -11.43 10.61 4.19
C ASN A 135 -10.73 11.55 3.20
N PRO A 136 -11.48 12.35 2.42
CA PRO A 136 -10.89 13.44 1.64
C PRO A 136 -10.12 14.44 2.50
N PHE A 137 -9.22 15.21 1.89
CA PHE A 137 -8.37 16.22 2.53
C PHE A 137 -7.32 15.70 3.52
N PHE A 138 -7.21 14.37 3.70
CA PHE A 138 -6.17 13.75 4.52
C PHE A 138 -5.13 13.06 3.63
N THR A 139 -3.89 12.99 4.10
CA THR A 139 -2.82 12.30 3.40
C THR A 139 -2.69 10.86 3.89
N THR A 140 -2.09 10.00 3.06
CA THR A 140 -1.77 8.62 3.45
C THR A 140 -0.84 8.56 4.67
N CYS A 141 -0.03 9.59 4.89
CA CYS A 141 0.87 9.67 6.04
C CYS A 141 0.15 9.71 7.39
N LEU A 142 -1.12 10.14 7.43
CA LEU A 142 -1.91 10.20 8.66
C LEU A 142 -2.39 8.82 9.14
N LEU A 143 -2.22 7.78 8.34
CA LEU A 143 -2.68 6.44 8.70
C LEU A 143 -1.99 5.89 9.95
N TYR A 144 -0.79 6.36 10.28
CA TYR A 144 0.04 5.85 11.38
C TYR A 144 0.56 6.93 12.33
N THR A 145 0.05 8.13 12.22
CA THR A 145 0.23 9.19 13.24
C THR A 145 -0.91 9.17 14.23
#